data_647f6c6f0901c072d77dba8cd5c36eff
#
_entry.id   647f6c6f0901c072d77dba8cd5c36eff
#
_cell.length_a   1.000
_cell.length_b   1.000
_cell.length_c   1.000
_cell.angle_alpha   90.00
_cell.angle_beta   90.00
_cell.angle_gamma   90.00
#
_symmetry.space_group_name_H-M   'P 1'
#
loop_
_entity.id
_entity.type
_entity.pdbx_description
1 polymer ?
#
loop_
_entity_poly.entity_id
_entity_poly.type
_entity_poly.pdbx_seq_one_letter_code
_entity_poly.pdbx_strand_id
1 'polypeptide(L)'
;MELNKIYCIDALEGLKQLEDESVDLIITSPPYNKHGLRNNGRPVTNNNLKSAAVQRSWVQSIAYGGDYNVDNMKEEDYERWQIEILNECYRVLKKDGSMFYNHKNRLYGGEVYSPYKWLYKTKLMVHQEIVWDMGATPIVSPIRWLPTTERIYWLTKGKQTKFNRNKNGDIKSEVWRINRATRNNHPAPFPIKLVDTILDGFPSDEKLIVLDPFCGSSTTCISAIKKGYDYLGFEKFQEYVDLSNDRIKKFTEK
;
A
#
# COMPACT_ATOMS: atom_id res chain seq x y z
N MET A 1 -8.24 -2.30 -20.15
CA MET A 1 -6.76 -2.23 -20.05
C MET A 1 -6.17 -3.62 -20.27
N GLU A 2 -4.95 -3.69 -20.78
CA GLU A 2 -4.21 -4.93 -20.99
C GLU A 2 -3.65 -5.46 -19.65
N LEU A 3 -3.80 -6.76 -19.39
CA LEU A 3 -3.29 -7.39 -18.17
C LEU A 3 -1.75 -7.57 -18.21
N ASN A 4 -1.18 -7.87 -17.08
CA ASN A 4 0.26 -8.10 -16.88
C ASN A 4 1.13 -6.88 -17.24
N LYS A 5 0.64 -5.70 -16.87
CA LYS A 5 1.25 -4.43 -17.20
C LYS A 5 1.17 -3.43 -16.04
N ILE A 6 2.19 -2.58 -15.95
CA ILE A 6 2.21 -1.40 -15.10
C ILE A 6 2.02 -0.16 -15.98
N TYR A 7 1.05 0.65 -15.63
CA TYR A 7 0.72 1.88 -16.35
C TYR A 7 1.24 3.10 -15.60
N CYS A 8 1.89 4.01 -16.33
CA CYS A 8 2.24 5.33 -15.81
C CYS A 8 0.99 6.21 -15.80
N ILE A 9 0.22 6.15 -14.72
CA ILE A 9 -1.07 6.84 -14.60
C ILE A 9 -1.41 7.10 -13.13
N ASP A 10 -2.17 8.18 -12.88
CA ASP A 10 -2.76 8.41 -11.56
C ASP A 10 -3.72 7.28 -11.18
N ALA A 11 -3.74 6.91 -9.90
CA ALA A 11 -4.54 5.78 -9.40
C ALA A 11 -6.04 5.94 -9.72
N LEU A 12 -6.61 7.13 -9.49
CA LEU A 12 -8.02 7.39 -9.74
C LEU A 12 -8.36 7.33 -11.24
N GLU A 13 -7.50 7.91 -12.06
CA GLU A 13 -7.66 7.87 -13.53
C GLU A 13 -7.51 6.45 -14.09
N GLY A 14 -6.58 5.66 -13.53
CA GLY A 14 -6.42 4.25 -13.90
C GLY A 14 -7.63 3.42 -13.50
N LEU A 15 -8.13 3.57 -12.28
CA LEU A 15 -9.32 2.88 -11.80
C LEU A 15 -10.55 3.15 -12.67
N LYS A 16 -10.78 4.41 -13.07
CA LYS A 16 -11.90 4.80 -13.94
C LYS A 16 -11.89 4.13 -15.32
N GLN A 17 -10.74 3.66 -15.80
CA GLN A 17 -10.61 2.96 -17.08
C GLN A 17 -10.90 1.46 -16.99
N LEU A 18 -11.04 0.90 -15.78
CA LEU A 18 -11.39 -0.49 -15.58
C LEU A 18 -12.92 -0.68 -15.61
N GLU A 19 -13.34 -1.84 -16.10
CA GLU A 19 -14.73 -2.25 -16.07
C GLU A 19 -15.18 -2.58 -14.64
N ASP A 20 -16.47 -2.48 -14.38
CA ASP A 20 -17.08 -2.91 -13.13
C ASP A 20 -16.82 -4.40 -12.91
N GLU A 21 -16.57 -4.78 -11.66
CA GLU A 21 -16.44 -6.19 -11.27
C GLU A 21 -15.40 -6.99 -12.09
N SER A 22 -14.31 -6.32 -12.50
CA SER A 22 -13.24 -6.90 -13.33
C SER A 22 -12.05 -7.47 -12.54
N VAL A 23 -11.90 -7.12 -11.26
CA VAL A 23 -10.72 -7.43 -10.42
C VAL A 23 -11.11 -8.37 -9.28
N ASP A 24 -10.29 -9.41 -9.05
CA ASP A 24 -10.51 -10.38 -7.96
C ASP A 24 -9.92 -9.89 -6.64
N LEU A 25 -8.69 -9.36 -6.68
CA LEU A 25 -7.95 -8.92 -5.50
C LEU A 25 -7.34 -7.53 -5.71
N ILE A 26 -7.43 -6.70 -4.70
CA ILE A 26 -6.70 -5.43 -4.62
C ILE A 26 -5.77 -5.50 -3.42
N ILE A 27 -4.46 -5.29 -3.60
CA ILE A 27 -3.48 -5.26 -2.52
C ILE A 27 -2.66 -4.00 -2.68
N THR A 28 -2.77 -3.07 -1.74
CA THR A 28 -2.19 -1.75 -1.92
C THR A 28 -1.86 -1.00 -0.65
N SER A 29 -0.96 -0.02 -0.78
CA SER A 29 -0.60 0.95 0.26
C SER A 29 -0.53 2.36 -0.35
N PRO A 30 -1.56 3.17 -0.22
CA PRO A 30 -1.55 4.53 -0.74
C PRO A 30 -0.55 5.41 0.01
N PRO A 31 -0.22 6.61 -0.50
CA PRO A 31 0.47 7.64 0.28
C PRO A 31 -0.27 7.94 1.59
N TYR A 32 0.48 8.11 2.70
CA TYR A 32 -0.12 8.19 4.05
C TYR A 32 -0.39 9.61 4.54
N ASN A 33 -0.21 10.64 3.72
CA ASN A 33 -0.35 12.05 4.10
C ASN A 33 0.48 12.42 5.35
N LYS A 34 1.80 12.23 5.26
CA LYS A 34 2.72 12.39 6.41
C LYS A 34 3.01 13.84 6.78
N HIS A 35 2.48 14.81 6.04
CA HIS A 35 2.65 16.27 6.25
C HIS A 35 4.12 16.71 6.34
N GLY A 36 4.94 16.24 5.42
CA GLY A 36 6.36 16.47 5.42
C GLY A 36 7.09 15.83 6.60
N LEU A 37 8.40 15.79 6.56
CA LEU A 37 9.21 15.33 7.69
C LEU A 37 9.19 16.41 8.79
N ARG A 38 8.52 16.09 9.89
CA ARG A 38 8.63 16.90 11.10
C ARG A 38 9.72 16.32 12.01
N ASN A 39 10.80 17.05 12.16
CA ASN A 39 11.76 16.74 13.21
C ASN A 39 11.19 17.24 14.55
N ASN A 40 10.83 16.30 15.44
CA ASN A 40 10.23 16.58 16.76
C ASN A 40 8.99 17.51 16.70
N GLY A 41 8.12 17.35 15.69
CA GLY A 41 6.89 18.14 15.55
C GLY A 41 7.07 19.51 14.89
N ARG A 42 8.29 19.90 14.51
CA ARG A 42 8.57 21.15 13.80
C ARG A 42 8.72 20.89 12.30
N PRO A 43 8.21 21.75 11.42
CA PRO A 43 8.45 21.64 9.99
C PRO A 43 9.96 21.64 9.71
N VAL A 44 10.43 20.72 8.85
CA VAL A 44 11.82 20.77 8.37
C VAL A 44 11.88 21.86 7.30
N THR A 45 12.39 23.03 7.67
CA THR A 45 12.67 24.10 6.71
C THR A 45 14.09 23.94 6.15
N ASN A 46 14.34 24.45 4.94
CA ASN A 46 15.66 24.42 4.28
C ASN A 46 16.79 24.98 5.17
N ASN A 47 16.49 25.85 6.14
CA ASN A 47 17.46 26.43 7.06
C ASN A 47 17.93 25.48 8.18
N ASN A 48 17.16 24.43 8.50
CA ASN A 48 17.50 23.44 9.52
C ASN A 48 18.29 22.24 8.95
N LEU A 49 18.52 22.18 7.64
CA LEU A 49 19.21 21.10 6.95
C LEU A 49 20.75 21.23 6.94
N LYS A 50 21.30 22.31 7.53
CA LYS A 50 22.75 22.60 7.45
C LYS A 50 23.67 21.61 8.15
N SER A 51 23.16 20.64 8.91
CA SER A 51 23.99 19.74 9.72
C SER A 51 24.03 18.28 9.31
N ALA A 52 23.38 17.85 8.20
CA ALA A 52 23.37 16.43 7.91
C ALA A 52 23.24 16.07 6.41
N ALA A 53 24.36 15.69 5.81
CA ALA A 53 24.41 14.97 4.53
C ALA A 53 23.53 13.69 4.57
N VAL A 54 23.38 13.07 5.75
CA VAL A 54 22.52 11.92 6.03
C VAL A 54 21.04 12.28 5.95
N GLN A 55 20.64 13.51 6.33
CA GLN A 55 19.25 13.95 6.23
C GLN A 55 18.81 14.29 4.80
N ARG A 56 19.72 14.78 3.94
CA ARG A 56 19.38 15.06 2.53
C ARG A 56 19.00 13.80 1.77
N SER A 57 19.75 12.72 1.92
CA SER A 57 19.42 11.44 1.28
C SER A 57 18.10 10.86 1.80
N TRP A 58 17.75 11.15 3.06
CA TRP A 58 16.52 10.69 3.70
C TRP A 58 15.29 11.49 3.23
N VAL A 59 15.44 12.82 3.11
CA VAL A 59 14.37 13.72 2.62
C VAL A 59 14.09 13.45 1.14
N GLN A 60 15.13 13.30 0.31
CA GLN A 60 14.97 12.97 -1.11
C GLN A 60 14.44 11.56 -1.35
N SER A 61 14.74 10.59 -0.47
CA SER A 61 14.26 9.22 -0.59
C SER A 61 12.81 9.01 -0.08
N ILE A 62 12.23 10.01 0.60
CA ILE A 62 10.87 9.93 1.18
C ILE A 62 9.87 10.74 0.35
N ALA A 63 10.33 11.71 -0.45
CA ALA A 63 9.49 12.41 -1.39
C ALA A 63 9.23 11.51 -2.60
N TYR A 64 8.01 11.03 -2.76
CA TYR A 64 7.56 10.31 -3.95
C TYR A 64 7.81 11.20 -5.19
N GLY A 65 8.83 10.88 -6.00
CA GLY A 65 9.14 11.60 -7.24
C GLY A 65 9.31 13.12 -7.13
N GLY A 66 9.62 13.66 -5.94
CA GLY A 66 9.76 15.09 -5.72
C GLY A 66 8.43 15.87 -5.60
N ASP A 67 7.28 15.23 -5.78
CA ASP A 67 5.96 15.86 -5.58
C ASP A 67 5.55 15.81 -4.11
N TYR A 68 5.88 16.86 -3.37
CA TYR A 68 5.51 17.03 -1.96
C TYR A 68 4.00 17.13 -1.72
N ASN A 69 3.20 17.37 -2.76
CA ASN A 69 1.77 17.58 -2.62
C ASN A 69 1.02 16.28 -2.32
N VAL A 70 1.52 15.13 -2.80
CA VAL A 70 0.88 13.82 -2.62
C VAL A 70 0.86 13.39 -1.15
N ASP A 71 1.82 13.85 -0.33
CA ASP A 71 1.94 13.45 1.09
C ASP A 71 1.76 14.65 2.05
N ASN A 72 1.14 15.75 1.57
CA ASN A 72 0.94 17.00 2.30
C ASN A 72 -0.41 17.66 2.01
N MET A 73 -1.45 16.88 1.86
CA MET A 73 -2.82 17.37 1.69
C MET A 73 -3.38 17.87 3.02
N LYS A 74 -4.35 18.79 2.98
CA LYS A 74 -5.22 19.04 4.14
C LYS A 74 -5.95 17.74 4.48
N GLU A 75 -6.16 17.47 5.78
CA GLU A 75 -6.77 16.20 6.21
C GLU A 75 -8.14 15.93 5.59
N GLU A 76 -8.95 16.96 5.43
CA GLU A 76 -10.28 16.86 4.81
C GLU A 76 -10.19 16.49 3.30
N ASP A 77 -9.21 17.06 2.59
CA ASP A 77 -8.98 16.76 1.18
C ASP A 77 -8.42 15.34 1.01
N TYR A 78 -7.50 14.95 1.91
CA TYR A 78 -6.97 13.59 1.93
C TYR A 78 -8.04 12.55 2.20
N GLU A 79 -8.91 12.79 3.18
CA GLU A 79 -10.03 11.91 3.52
C GLU A 79 -10.97 11.75 2.31
N ARG A 80 -11.33 12.86 1.65
CA ARG A 80 -12.18 12.86 0.45
C ARG A 80 -11.57 12.06 -0.69
N TRP A 81 -10.29 12.31 -0.96
CA TRP A 81 -9.53 11.57 -1.97
C TRP A 81 -9.47 10.06 -1.67
N GLN A 82 -9.24 9.67 -0.41
CA GLN A 82 -9.27 8.26 -0.01
C GLN A 82 -10.65 7.62 -0.25
N ILE A 83 -11.73 8.34 0.06
CA ILE A 83 -13.10 7.86 -0.17
C ILE A 83 -13.35 7.65 -1.68
N GLU A 84 -12.91 8.56 -2.53
CA GLU A 84 -13.05 8.44 -3.98
C GLU A 84 -12.31 7.20 -4.51
N ILE A 85 -11.04 7.04 -4.16
CA ILE A 85 -10.23 5.87 -4.53
C ILE A 85 -10.89 4.57 -4.07
N LEU A 86 -11.31 4.49 -2.82
CA LEU A 86 -11.88 3.28 -2.24
C LEU A 86 -13.25 2.94 -2.85
N ASN A 87 -14.05 3.94 -3.23
CA ASN A 87 -15.30 3.70 -3.95
C ASN A 87 -15.08 3.22 -5.39
N GLU A 88 -14.04 3.69 -6.06
CA GLU A 88 -13.63 3.14 -7.36
C GLU A 88 -13.06 1.71 -7.21
N CYS A 89 -12.27 1.45 -6.17
CA CYS A 89 -11.85 0.08 -5.83
C CYS A 89 -13.08 -0.84 -5.59
N TYR A 90 -14.10 -0.34 -4.88
CA TYR A 90 -15.37 -1.08 -4.71
C TYR A 90 -16.03 -1.37 -6.06
N ARG A 91 -16.08 -0.40 -6.98
CA ARG A 91 -16.72 -0.58 -8.30
C ARG A 91 -16.04 -1.68 -9.11
N VAL A 92 -14.70 -1.63 -9.21
CA VAL A 92 -13.93 -2.58 -10.02
C VAL A 92 -13.78 -3.96 -9.38
N LEU A 93 -13.93 -4.06 -8.05
CA LEU A 93 -13.82 -5.32 -7.32
C LEU A 93 -15.03 -6.22 -7.64
N LYS A 94 -14.80 -7.50 -7.92
CA LYS A 94 -15.85 -8.50 -8.06
C LYS A 94 -16.67 -8.67 -6.78
N LYS A 95 -17.86 -9.24 -6.86
CA LYS A 95 -18.78 -9.40 -5.70
C LYS A 95 -18.19 -10.23 -4.58
N ASP A 96 -17.38 -11.23 -4.91
CA ASP A 96 -16.64 -12.10 -3.99
C ASP A 96 -15.16 -11.70 -3.84
N GLY A 97 -14.79 -10.55 -4.41
CA GLY A 97 -13.44 -10.02 -4.38
C GLY A 97 -13.05 -9.45 -3.01
N SER A 98 -11.75 -9.31 -2.80
CA SER A 98 -11.14 -8.80 -1.56
C SER A 98 -10.15 -7.69 -1.84
N MET A 99 -10.13 -6.69 -0.95
CA MET A 99 -9.10 -5.66 -0.93
C MET A 99 -8.33 -5.71 0.39
N PHE A 100 -7.00 -5.71 0.29
CA PHE A 100 -6.08 -5.57 1.43
C PHE A 100 -5.43 -4.20 1.35
N TYR A 101 -5.93 -3.31 2.19
CA TYR A 101 -5.56 -1.90 2.23
C TYR A 101 -4.63 -1.67 3.40
N ASN A 102 -3.32 -1.52 3.13
CA ASN A 102 -2.35 -1.22 4.16
C ASN A 102 -2.31 0.27 4.45
N HIS A 103 -2.44 0.59 5.71
CA HIS A 103 -2.31 1.96 6.20
C HIS A 103 -1.91 1.95 7.68
N LYS A 104 -1.40 3.07 8.17
CA LYS A 104 -1.10 3.21 9.58
C LYS A 104 -1.98 4.27 10.24
N ASN A 105 -2.18 4.11 11.54
CA ASN A 105 -2.64 5.22 12.36
C ASN A 105 -1.57 6.31 12.36
N ARG A 106 -1.96 7.53 12.03
CA ARG A 106 -1.07 8.70 12.01
C ARG A 106 -1.27 9.52 13.28
N LEU A 107 -0.22 10.14 13.76
CA LEU A 107 -0.30 11.13 14.83
C LEU A 107 -0.17 12.52 14.19
N TYR A 108 -1.22 13.33 14.31
CA TYR A 108 -1.28 14.70 13.80
C TYR A 108 -1.93 15.60 14.84
N GLY A 109 -1.33 16.75 15.14
CA GLY A 109 -1.87 17.69 16.14
C GLY A 109 -1.98 17.11 17.57
N GLY A 110 -1.28 16.01 17.90
CA GLY A 110 -1.40 15.32 19.19
C GLY A 110 -2.46 14.23 19.25
N GLU A 111 -3.24 14.05 18.17
CA GLU A 111 -4.32 13.08 18.07
C GLU A 111 -4.01 11.94 17.08
N VAL A 112 -4.63 10.80 17.30
CA VAL A 112 -4.53 9.64 16.38
C VAL A 112 -5.56 9.78 15.27
N TYR A 113 -5.06 9.85 14.03
CA TYR A 113 -5.87 9.78 12.82
C TYR A 113 -5.88 8.35 12.29
N SER A 114 -6.98 7.66 12.48
CA SER A 114 -7.19 6.30 12.02
C SER A 114 -7.87 6.27 10.66
N PRO A 115 -7.51 5.35 9.75
CA PRO A 115 -8.20 5.09 8.50
C PRO A 115 -9.69 4.80 8.63
N TYR A 116 -10.17 4.37 9.78
CA TYR A 116 -11.61 4.20 10.04
C TYR A 116 -12.43 5.46 9.79
N LYS A 117 -11.82 6.67 9.89
CA LYS A 117 -12.50 7.93 9.59
C LYS A 117 -13.11 7.97 8.19
N TRP A 118 -12.43 7.38 7.21
CA TRP A 118 -12.91 7.32 5.82
C TRP A 118 -13.43 5.95 5.41
N LEU A 119 -12.91 4.85 5.97
CA LEU A 119 -13.36 3.50 5.63
C LEU A 119 -14.87 3.33 5.82
N TYR A 120 -15.42 3.79 6.94
CA TYR A 120 -16.87 3.72 7.21
C TYR A 120 -17.73 4.65 6.36
N LYS A 121 -17.12 5.54 5.57
CA LYS A 121 -17.80 6.41 4.61
C LYS A 121 -17.79 5.86 3.19
N THR A 122 -17.16 4.71 2.98
CA THR A 122 -17.10 4.00 1.70
C THR A 122 -18.16 2.91 1.61
N LYS A 123 -18.32 2.35 0.41
CA LYS A 123 -19.19 1.19 0.17
C LYS A 123 -18.56 -0.16 0.58
N LEU A 124 -17.25 -0.17 0.84
CA LEU A 124 -16.53 -1.37 1.26
C LEU A 124 -16.84 -1.72 2.72
N MET A 125 -16.99 -3.01 3.00
CA MET A 125 -17.14 -3.51 4.36
C MET A 125 -15.77 -3.88 4.95
N VAL A 126 -15.49 -3.43 6.16
CA VAL A 126 -14.30 -3.89 6.89
C VAL A 126 -14.57 -5.31 7.39
N HIS A 127 -13.97 -6.30 6.73
CA HIS A 127 -14.12 -7.71 7.07
C HIS A 127 -13.25 -8.09 8.28
N GLN A 128 -11.98 -7.62 8.26
CA GLN A 128 -11.03 -7.86 9.34
C GLN A 128 -9.95 -6.77 9.37
N GLU A 129 -9.45 -6.44 10.55
CA GLU A 129 -8.20 -5.69 10.73
C GLU A 129 -7.07 -6.68 11.05
N ILE A 130 -5.98 -6.58 10.29
CA ILE A 130 -4.76 -7.36 10.47
C ILE A 130 -3.68 -6.42 10.97
N VAL A 131 -2.97 -6.83 12.01
CA VAL A 131 -1.86 -6.08 12.59
C VAL A 131 -0.55 -6.58 11.99
N TRP A 132 0.09 -5.77 11.19
CA TRP A 132 1.45 -6.06 10.75
C TRP A 132 2.45 -5.52 11.76
N ASP A 133 3.07 -6.42 12.53
CA ASP A 133 4.17 -6.12 13.46
C ASP A 133 5.51 -6.21 12.71
N MET A 134 6.15 -5.06 12.56
CA MET A 134 7.43 -4.92 11.86
C MET A 134 8.64 -5.16 12.78
N GLY A 135 8.41 -5.40 14.07
CA GLY A 135 9.42 -5.63 15.10
C GLY A 135 10.26 -4.41 15.47
N ALA A 136 10.57 -3.52 14.53
CA ALA A 136 11.41 -2.35 14.75
C ALA A 136 10.88 -1.11 14.03
N THR A 137 11.24 0.07 14.53
CA THR A 137 10.90 1.36 13.91
C THR A 137 12.08 2.32 13.98
N PRO A 138 12.31 3.13 12.93
CA PRO A 138 13.29 4.22 13.00
C PRO A 138 12.75 5.44 13.76
N ILE A 139 11.45 5.44 14.14
CA ILE A 139 10.82 6.54 14.84
C ILE A 139 11.06 6.37 16.33
N VAL A 140 11.84 7.27 16.91
CA VAL A 140 12.11 7.32 18.34
C VAL A 140 11.42 8.53 18.94
N SER A 141 10.69 8.33 20.03
CA SER A 141 10.03 9.39 20.77
C SER A 141 10.08 9.09 22.27
N PRO A 142 10.50 10.05 23.11
CA PRO A 142 10.54 9.84 24.57
C PRO A 142 9.16 9.95 25.24
N ILE A 143 8.14 10.41 24.51
CA ILE A 143 6.82 10.73 25.07
C ILE A 143 5.72 9.75 24.63
N ARG A 144 6.06 8.68 23.91
CA ARG A 144 5.11 7.65 23.48
C ARG A 144 5.80 6.32 23.20
N TRP A 145 5.03 5.25 23.19
CA TRP A 145 5.50 3.95 22.75
C TRP A 145 5.94 3.96 21.29
N LEU A 146 6.96 3.15 20.96
CA LEU A 146 7.50 3.06 19.61
C LEU A 146 6.44 2.46 18.65
N PRO A 147 6.14 3.15 17.51
CA PRO A 147 5.15 2.65 16.55
C PRO A 147 5.76 1.56 15.67
N THR A 148 5.70 0.32 16.13
CA THR A 148 6.25 -0.85 15.41
C THR A 148 5.25 -1.55 14.51
N THR A 149 4.01 -1.07 14.47
CA THR A 149 2.94 -1.73 13.72
C THR A 149 2.31 -0.84 12.66
N GLU A 150 1.84 -1.48 11.59
CA GLU A 150 0.87 -0.92 10.64
C GLU A 150 -0.39 -1.79 10.63
N ARG A 151 -1.42 -1.35 9.93
CA ARG A 151 -2.71 -2.06 9.82
C ARG A 151 -2.95 -2.42 8.37
N ILE A 152 -3.41 -3.66 8.15
CA ILE A 152 -3.94 -4.08 6.87
C ILE A 152 -5.44 -4.29 7.08
N TYR A 153 -6.23 -3.45 6.46
CA TYR A 153 -7.68 -3.57 6.50
C TYR A 153 -8.09 -4.50 5.36
N TRP A 154 -8.61 -5.67 5.72
CA TRP A 154 -9.25 -6.55 4.76
C TRP A 154 -10.66 -6.05 4.53
N LEU A 155 -10.88 -5.54 3.33
CA LEU A 155 -12.14 -4.95 2.90
C LEU A 155 -12.80 -5.87 1.87
N THR A 156 -14.13 -5.94 1.88
CA THR A 156 -14.90 -6.78 0.97
C THR A 156 -16.08 -6.01 0.39
N LYS A 157 -16.53 -6.44 -0.80
CA LYS A 157 -17.75 -5.93 -1.44
C LYS A 157 -18.99 -6.70 -1.00
N GLY A 158 -18.81 -7.94 -0.62
CA GLY A 158 -19.88 -8.86 -0.21
C GLY A 158 -19.31 -10.04 0.57
N LYS A 159 -20.02 -11.17 0.53
CA LYS A 159 -19.56 -12.39 1.20
C LYS A 159 -18.31 -12.93 0.51
N GLN A 160 -17.20 -13.04 1.27
CA GLN A 160 -15.99 -13.66 0.77
C GLN A 160 -16.15 -15.19 0.71
N THR A 161 -15.83 -15.78 -0.45
CA THR A 161 -15.96 -17.22 -0.68
C THR A 161 -14.65 -17.89 -1.11
N LYS A 162 -13.68 -17.11 -1.61
CA LYS A 162 -12.42 -17.66 -2.16
C LYS A 162 -11.32 -17.85 -1.13
N PHE A 163 -11.37 -17.16 0.01
CA PHE A 163 -10.32 -17.24 1.02
C PHE A 163 -10.38 -18.53 1.82
N ASN A 164 -9.23 -19.19 1.98
CA ASN A 164 -9.07 -20.37 2.82
C ASN A 164 -7.82 -20.24 3.71
N ARG A 165 -8.05 -19.95 4.99
CA ARG A 165 -6.98 -19.81 5.98
C ARG A 165 -6.05 -21.03 6.06
N ASN A 166 -6.55 -22.24 5.79
CA ASN A 166 -5.74 -23.46 5.89
C ASN A 166 -4.66 -23.56 4.80
N LYS A 167 -4.79 -22.77 3.71
CA LYS A 167 -3.76 -22.62 2.67
C LYS A 167 -2.65 -21.64 3.07
N ASN A 168 -2.82 -20.87 4.16
CA ASN A 168 -1.95 -19.77 4.57
C ASN A 168 -0.71 -20.20 5.38
N GLY A 169 -0.02 -21.25 5.02
CA GLY A 169 1.23 -21.64 5.65
C GLY A 169 1.18 -21.59 7.19
N ASP A 170 2.16 -20.93 7.83
CA ASP A 170 2.29 -20.85 9.27
C ASP A 170 1.51 -19.67 9.91
N ILE A 171 1.08 -18.67 9.13
CA ILE A 171 0.39 -17.49 9.66
C ILE A 171 -1.12 -17.75 9.70
N LYS A 172 -1.65 -17.96 10.90
CA LYS A 172 -3.05 -18.30 11.17
C LYS A 172 -3.83 -17.22 11.93
N SER A 173 -3.13 -16.23 12.50
CA SER A 173 -3.72 -15.15 13.30
C SER A 173 -3.71 -13.84 12.55
N GLU A 174 -4.43 -12.86 13.07
CA GLU A 174 -4.44 -11.48 12.55
C GLU A 174 -3.20 -10.66 12.92
N VAL A 175 -2.30 -11.19 13.74
CA VAL A 175 -1.03 -10.53 14.08
C VAL A 175 0.09 -11.17 13.28
N TRP A 176 0.61 -10.42 12.30
CA TRP A 176 1.66 -10.87 11.38
C TRP A 176 3.00 -10.28 11.76
N ARG A 177 3.93 -11.13 12.21
CA ARG A 177 5.31 -10.74 12.49
C ARG A 177 6.15 -10.92 11.24
N ILE A 178 6.24 -9.86 10.46
CA ILE A 178 6.98 -9.83 9.19
C ILE A 178 7.92 -8.64 9.22
N ASN A 179 9.22 -8.87 9.14
CA ASN A 179 10.20 -7.79 9.11
C ASN A 179 9.98 -6.88 7.89
N ARG A 180 10.33 -5.61 8.05
CA ARG A 180 10.35 -4.67 6.93
C ARG A 180 11.21 -5.19 5.80
N ALA A 181 10.85 -4.84 4.56
CA ALA A 181 11.74 -5.05 3.43
C ALA A 181 13.06 -4.30 3.65
N THR A 182 14.15 -4.95 3.31
CA THR A 182 15.43 -4.25 3.15
C THR A 182 15.27 -3.20 2.06
N ARG A 183 15.85 -2.01 2.28
CA ARG A 183 15.76 -0.91 1.32
C ARG A 183 16.23 -1.35 -0.06
N ASN A 184 15.37 -1.24 -1.02
CA ASN A 184 15.72 -1.15 -2.43
C ASN A 184 15.65 0.34 -2.83
N ASN A 185 15.77 0.67 -4.11
CA ASN A 185 15.70 2.05 -4.60
C ASN A 185 14.32 2.72 -4.42
N HIS A 186 13.36 2.07 -3.77
CA HIS A 186 12.04 2.63 -3.41
C HIS A 186 12.01 3.02 -1.92
N PRO A 187 11.45 4.19 -1.56
CA PRO A 187 11.49 4.70 -0.18
C PRO A 187 10.71 3.86 0.85
N ALA A 188 9.68 3.15 0.43
CA ALA A 188 8.82 2.38 1.32
C ALA A 188 8.30 1.09 0.68
N PRO A 189 9.18 0.12 0.34
CA PRO A 189 8.75 -1.10 -0.31
C PRO A 189 7.99 -2.00 0.66
N PHE A 190 6.93 -2.64 0.18
CA PHE A 190 6.32 -3.76 0.88
C PHE A 190 7.29 -4.94 0.96
N PRO A 191 7.31 -5.70 2.06
CA PRO A 191 7.94 -7.01 2.05
C PRO A 191 7.17 -7.96 1.12
N ILE A 192 7.87 -8.68 0.24
CA ILE A 192 7.25 -9.72 -0.60
C ILE A 192 6.48 -10.73 0.27
N LYS A 193 7.05 -11.13 1.41
CA LYS A 193 6.41 -12.05 2.35
C LYS A 193 5.03 -11.61 2.83
N LEU A 194 4.78 -10.30 2.93
CA LEU A 194 3.48 -9.76 3.33
C LEU A 194 2.43 -10.02 2.24
N VAL A 195 2.76 -9.73 0.99
CA VAL A 195 1.87 -9.98 -0.14
C VAL A 195 1.69 -11.48 -0.39
N ASP A 196 2.78 -12.26 -0.32
CA ASP A 196 2.72 -13.72 -0.42
C ASP A 196 1.77 -14.30 0.63
N THR A 197 1.83 -13.81 1.89
CA THR A 197 0.94 -14.26 2.96
C THR A 197 -0.54 -14.00 2.62
N ILE A 198 -0.86 -12.86 2.00
CA ILE A 198 -2.21 -12.59 1.54
C ILE A 198 -2.60 -13.58 0.45
N LEU A 199 -1.77 -13.70 -0.61
CA LEU A 199 -2.08 -14.52 -1.78
C LEU A 199 -2.10 -16.02 -1.47
N ASP A 200 -1.36 -16.48 -0.46
CA ASP A 200 -1.39 -17.88 -0.01
C ASP A 200 -2.77 -18.34 0.48
N GLY A 201 -3.62 -17.41 0.90
CA GLY A 201 -5.00 -17.69 1.32
C GLY A 201 -6.00 -17.87 0.17
N PHE A 202 -5.60 -17.58 -1.08
CA PHE A 202 -6.47 -17.66 -2.25
C PHE A 202 -6.16 -18.88 -3.12
N PRO A 203 -7.11 -19.34 -3.98
CA PRO A 203 -6.93 -20.54 -4.78
C PRO A 203 -5.77 -20.36 -5.79
N SER A 204 -4.95 -21.40 -5.93
CA SER A 204 -3.86 -21.44 -6.92
C SER A 204 -4.26 -22.09 -8.24
N ASP A 205 -5.42 -22.69 -8.30
CA ASP A 205 -6.03 -23.37 -9.44
C ASP A 205 -6.93 -22.44 -10.28
N GLU A 206 -7.21 -21.24 -9.80
CA GLU A 206 -7.89 -20.18 -10.53
C GLU A 206 -6.87 -19.07 -10.89
N LYS A 207 -7.00 -18.54 -12.11
CA LYS A 207 -6.20 -17.40 -12.54
C LYS A 207 -6.88 -16.09 -12.13
N LEU A 208 -6.50 -15.57 -10.97
CA LEU A 208 -7.06 -14.34 -10.42
C LEU A 208 -6.40 -13.10 -11.03
N ILE A 209 -7.13 -11.98 -11.07
CA ILE A 209 -6.60 -10.66 -11.43
C ILE A 209 -6.32 -9.87 -10.16
N VAL A 210 -5.05 -9.51 -9.95
CA VAL A 210 -4.57 -8.74 -8.80
C VAL A 210 -4.23 -7.31 -9.23
N LEU A 211 -4.83 -6.32 -8.59
CA LEU A 211 -4.59 -4.90 -8.85
C LEU A 211 -3.85 -4.25 -7.69
N ASP A 212 -2.84 -3.44 -8.01
CA ASP A 212 -2.26 -2.47 -7.09
C ASP A 212 -2.32 -1.06 -7.70
N PRO A 213 -3.27 -0.19 -7.28
CA PRO A 213 -3.39 1.16 -7.81
C PRO A 213 -2.31 2.13 -7.33
N PHE A 214 -1.41 1.69 -6.43
CA PHE A 214 -0.24 2.46 -5.95
C PHE A 214 1.00 1.57 -5.95
N CYS A 215 1.31 0.96 -7.12
CA CYS A 215 2.18 -0.20 -7.17
C CYS A 215 3.66 0.10 -6.85
N GLY A 216 4.09 1.34 -6.89
CA GLY A 216 5.43 1.76 -6.51
C GLY A 216 6.53 0.92 -7.19
N SER A 217 7.18 0.07 -6.42
CA SER A 217 8.22 -0.83 -6.92
C SER A 217 7.72 -2.24 -7.27
N SER A 218 6.43 -2.42 -7.53
CA SER A 218 5.79 -3.65 -8.06
C SER A 218 5.86 -4.90 -7.18
N THR A 219 5.94 -4.78 -5.87
CA THR A 219 5.99 -5.95 -4.99
C THR A 219 4.73 -6.82 -5.13
N THR A 220 3.55 -6.20 -5.24
CA THR A 220 2.27 -6.88 -5.47
C THR A 220 2.26 -7.62 -6.80
N CYS A 221 2.73 -6.97 -7.89
CA CYS A 221 2.80 -7.58 -9.22
C CYS A 221 3.73 -8.78 -9.25
N ILE A 222 4.92 -8.68 -8.64
CA ILE A 222 5.88 -9.79 -8.55
C ILE A 222 5.30 -10.98 -7.78
N SER A 223 4.61 -10.74 -6.67
CA SER A 223 3.94 -11.81 -5.91
C SER A 223 2.80 -12.45 -6.70
N ALA A 224 2.04 -11.65 -7.47
CA ALA A 224 1.01 -12.18 -8.38
C ALA A 224 1.61 -13.10 -9.45
N ILE A 225 2.68 -12.68 -10.12
CA ILE A 225 3.43 -13.51 -11.09
C ILE A 225 3.88 -14.83 -10.46
N LYS A 226 4.45 -14.77 -9.26
CA LYS A 226 4.91 -15.94 -8.51
C LYS A 226 3.78 -16.95 -8.24
N LYS A 227 2.55 -16.48 -8.10
CA LYS A 227 1.35 -17.30 -7.90
C LYS A 227 0.67 -17.74 -9.18
N GLY A 228 1.13 -17.30 -10.36
CA GLY A 228 0.50 -17.56 -11.64
C GLY A 228 -0.75 -16.74 -11.90
N TYR A 229 -0.96 -15.65 -11.15
CA TYR A 229 -2.07 -14.72 -11.31
C TYR A 229 -1.73 -13.64 -12.35
N ASP A 230 -2.76 -13.08 -12.96
CA ASP A 230 -2.62 -11.86 -13.74
C ASP A 230 -2.55 -10.64 -12.83
N TYR A 231 -1.90 -9.58 -13.29
CA TYR A 231 -1.79 -8.35 -12.51
C TYR A 231 -2.07 -7.10 -13.32
N LEU A 232 -2.39 -6.04 -12.61
CA LEU A 232 -2.41 -4.66 -13.07
C LEU A 232 -1.73 -3.79 -12.01
N GLY A 233 -0.89 -2.85 -12.43
CA GLY A 233 -0.28 -1.86 -11.56
C GLY A 233 -0.51 -0.45 -12.08
N PHE A 234 -0.83 0.50 -11.19
CA PHE A 234 -0.82 1.92 -11.51
C PHE A 234 0.26 2.61 -10.70
N GLU A 235 1.03 3.45 -11.35
CA GLU A 235 2.05 4.27 -10.73
C GLU A 235 2.12 5.62 -11.43
N LYS A 236 2.09 6.69 -10.65
CA LYS A 236 2.04 8.05 -11.19
C LYS A 236 3.37 8.51 -11.80
N PHE A 237 4.49 7.98 -11.29
CA PHE A 237 5.84 8.45 -11.65
C PHE A 237 6.54 7.45 -12.57
N GLN A 238 6.97 7.92 -13.75
CA GLN A 238 7.62 7.10 -14.76
C GLN A 238 8.88 6.40 -14.22
N GLU A 239 9.66 7.05 -13.36
CA GLU A 239 10.86 6.46 -12.76
C GLU A 239 10.56 5.19 -11.93
N TYR A 240 9.41 5.13 -11.24
CA TYR A 240 8.99 3.94 -10.51
C TYR A 240 8.37 2.88 -11.43
N VAL A 241 7.73 3.29 -12.52
CA VAL A 241 7.28 2.35 -13.57
C VAL A 241 8.49 1.64 -14.20
N ASP A 242 9.54 2.38 -14.53
CA ASP A 242 10.78 1.83 -15.11
C ASP A 242 11.46 0.89 -14.10
N LEU A 243 11.62 1.31 -12.85
CA LEU A 243 12.13 0.48 -11.76
C LEU A 243 11.33 -0.82 -11.61
N SER A 244 10.01 -0.72 -11.70
CA SER A 244 9.09 -1.85 -11.56
C SER A 244 9.23 -2.84 -12.70
N ASN A 245 9.30 -2.35 -13.93
CA ASN A 245 9.49 -3.17 -15.12
C ASN A 245 10.84 -3.89 -15.07
N ASP A 246 11.92 -3.21 -14.67
CA ASP A 246 13.24 -3.81 -14.47
C ASP A 246 13.24 -4.92 -13.39
N ARG A 247 12.50 -4.71 -12.29
CA ARG A 247 12.36 -5.72 -11.24
C ARG A 247 11.59 -6.94 -11.70
N ILE A 248 10.47 -6.73 -12.41
CA ILE A 248 9.68 -7.82 -12.99
C ILE A 248 10.53 -8.62 -13.98
N LYS A 249 11.22 -7.94 -14.91
CA LYS A 249 12.10 -8.58 -15.88
C LYS A 249 13.15 -9.46 -15.19
N LYS A 250 13.89 -8.92 -14.22
CA LYS A 250 14.89 -9.69 -13.44
C LYS A 250 14.29 -10.85 -12.66
N PHE A 251 13.02 -10.80 -12.32
CA PHE A 251 12.33 -11.89 -11.62
C PHE A 251 11.92 -13.01 -12.61
N THR A 252 11.44 -12.65 -13.80
CA THR A 252 10.93 -13.61 -14.80
C THR A 252 12.04 -14.28 -15.64
N GLU A 253 13.25 -13.70 -15.69
CA GLU A 253 14.41 -14.24 -16.41
C GLU A 253 15.28 -15.19 -15.55
N LYS A 254 14.88 -15.47 -14.30
CA LYS A 254 15.54 -16.44 -13.40
C LYS A 254 14.88 -17.82 -13.48
#